data_347cff547607bd22c09139902b2d7661
#
_entry.id   347cff547607bd22c09139902b2d7661
#
_cell.length_a   1.000
_cell.length_b   1.000
_cell.length_c   1.000
_cell.angle_alpha   90.00
_cell.angle_beta   90.00
_cell.angle_gamma   90.00
#
_symmetry.space_group_name_H-M   'P 1'
#
loop_
_entity.id
_entity.type
_entity.pdbx_description
1 polymer ?
#
loop_
_entity_poly.entity_id
_entity_poly.type
_entity_poly.pdbx_seq_one_letter_code
_entity_poly.pdbx_strand_id
1 'polypeptide(L)'
;MATQSKTAGKIKTQITRFSNKLSSGLNKPKRKFLHQMIYGIQASKDIKLSNIGRSLGEEIPLKKTENRLSRQINNGDLTEFVGRKLTGEAKYWIKDETVLALDLSDISKEYSKKQEFLALVRDGSQKGKIRKGYWTLGILGADPEGDKVIPLYGELYSQRADDFQSENKQILGAIDLVREVIGKKGIWTLDRGSDARNYLQRPFSKRA
;
A
#
# COMPACT_ATOMS: atom_id res chain seq x y z
N MET A 1 -23.15 14.92 -22.72
CA MET A 1 -23.50 13.69 -21.95
C MET A 1 -22.84 12.41 -22.50
N ALA A 2 -22.75 12.18 -23.80
CA ALA A 2 -22.16 10.95 -24.37
C ALA A 2 -20.66 10.74 -24.05
N THR A 3 -19.88 11.79 -23.92
CA THR A 3 -18.43 11.74 -23.65
C THR A 3 -18.13 11.30 -22.20
N GLN A 4 -18.90 11.78 -21.22
CA GLN A 4 -18.74 11.40 -19.81
C GLN A 4 -19.08 9.92 -19.57
N SER A 5 -20.11 9.39 -20.24
CA SER A 5 -20.48 7.97 -20.17
C SER A 5 -19.38 7.06 -20.73
N LYS A 6 -18.74 7.45 -21.86
CA LYS A 6 -17.62 6.70 -22.44
C LYS A 6 -16.40 6.69 -21.52
N THR A 7 -16.06 7.82 -20.87
CA THR A 7 -14.94 7.92 -19.93
C THR A 7 -15.17 7.07 -18.69
N ALA A 8 -16.36 7.13 -18.10
CA ALA A 8 -16.74 6.30 -16.95
C ALA A 8 -16.63 4.80 -17.27
N GLY A 9 -17.10 4.39 -18.47
CA GLY A 9 -16.97 3.01 -18.95
C GLY A 9 -15.51 2.56 -19.08
N LYS A 10 -14.63 3.41 -19.63
CA LYS A 10 -13.19 3.12 -19.74
C LYS A 10 -12.54 2.94 -18.37
N ILE A 11 -12.81 3.85 -17.41
CA ILE A 11 -12.28 3.77 -16.05
C ILE A 11 -12.74 2.46 -15.38
N LYS A 12 -14.03 2.13 -15.46
CA LYS A 12 -14.56 0.88 -14.90
C LYS A 12 -13.86 -0.34 -15.49
N THR A 13 -13.62 -0.36 -16.78
CA THR A 13 -12.89 -1.45 -17.47
C THR A 13 -11.44 -1.54 -16.98
N GLN A 14 -10.75 -0.41 -16.81
CA GLN A 14 -9.39 -0.39 -16.29
C GLN A 14 -9.32 -0.91 -14.85
N ILE A 15 -10.23 -0.46 -13.96
CA ILE A 15 -10.32 -0.95 -12.59
C ILE A 15 -10.58 -2.46 -12.57
N THR A 16 -11.50 -2.95 -13.40
CA THR A 16 -11.79 -4.39 -13.49
C THR A 16 -10.59 -5.19 -13.96
N ARG A 17 -9.88 -4.72 -14.98
CA ARG A 17 -8.66 -5.39 -15.47
C ARG A 17 -7.57 -5.42 -14.41
N PHE A 18 -7.31 -4.29 -13.75
CA PHE A 18 -6.31 -4.18 -12.70
C PHE A 18 -6.64 -5.08 -11.50
N SER A 19 -7.87 -5.02 -10.99
CA SER A 19 -8.28 -5.85 -9.85
C SER A 19 -8.26 -7.35 -10.18
N ASN A 20 -8.59 -7.75 -11.41
CA ASN A 20 -8.47 -9.14 -11.85
C ASN A 20 -7.02 -9.63 -11.85
N LYS A 21 -6.06 -8.79 -12.28
CA LYS A 21 -4.63 -9.11 -12.22
C LYS A 21 -4.16 -9.30 -10.77
N LEU A 22 -4.46 -8.33 -9.90
CA LEU A 22 -4.07 -8.39 -8.50
C LEU A 22 -4.70 -9.58 -7.76
N SER A 23 -5.93 -9.94 -8.09
CA SER A 23 -6.66 -11.04 -7.44
C SER A 23 -6.45 -12.41 -8.06
N SER A 24 -5.59 -12.52 -9.08
CA SER A 24 -5.28 -13.80 -9.73
C SER A 24 -4.65 -14.77 -8.73
N GLY A 25 -5.28 -15.95 -8.54
CA GLY A 25 -4.90 -16.96 -7.56
C GLY A 25 -5.74 -16.93 -6.27
N LEU A 26 -6.56 -15.89 -6.04
CA LEU A 26 -7.49 -15.86 -4.92
C LEU A 26 -8.80 -16.60 -5.24
N ASN A 27 -9.48 -17.10 -4.20
CA ASN A 27 -10.81 -17.67 -4.31
C ASN A 27 -11.86 -16.58 -4.66
N LYS A 28 -13.03 -17.00 -5.14
CA LYS A 28 -14.11 -16.10 -5.62
C LYS A 28 -14.53 -15.01 -4.59
N PRO A 29 -14.73 -15.30 -3.28
CA PRO A 29 -15.06 -14.29 -2.29
C PRO A 29 -13.98 -13.21 -2.14
N LYS A 30 -12.71 -13.60 -2.02
CA LYS A 30 -11.57 -12.66 -1.89
C LYS A 30 -11.35 -11.83 -3.17
N ARG A 31 -11.55 -12.44 -4.35
CA ARG A 31 -11.51 -11.69 -5.63
C ARG A 31 -12.59 -10.62 -5.68
N LYS A 32 -13.84 -10.97 -5.32
CA LYS A 32 -14.95 -10.01 -5.25
C LYS A 32 -14.65 -8.89 -4.26
N PHE A 33 -14.16 -9.24 -3.07
CA PHE A 33 -13.77 -8.28 -2.04
C PHE A 33 -12.71 -7.30 -2.54
N LEU A 34 -11.61 -7.79 -3.10
CA LEU A 34 -10.53 -6.94 -3.60
C LEU A 34 -11.00 -5.99 -4.72
N HIS A 35 -11.82 -6.50 -5.65
CA HIS A 35 -12.43 -5.67 -6.70
C HIS A 35 -13.31 -4.56 -6.09
N GLN A 36 -14.16 -4.90 -5.12
CA GLN A 36 -15.05 -3.95 -4.46
C GLN A 36 -14.28 -2.89 -3.65
N MET A 37 -13.20 -3.26 -2.99
CA MET A 37 -12.34 -2.32 -2.27
C MET A 37 -11.65 -1.35 -3.24
N ILE A 38 -11.02 -1.85 -4.30
CA ILE A 38 -10.34 -0.99 -5.29
C ILE A 38 -11.34 -0.03 -5.95
N TYR A 39 -12.49 -0.55 -6.42
CA TYR A 39 -13.53 0.27 -7.02
C TYR A 39 -14.09 1.29 -6.03
N GLY A 40 -14.43 0.84 -4.82
CA GLY A 40 -15.08 1.67 -3.82
C GLY A 40 -14.17 2.80 -3.31
N ILE A 41 -12.88 2.54 -3.09
CA ILE A 41 -11.89 3.57 -2.71
C ILE A 41 -11.77 4.61 -3.84
N GLN A 42 -11.66 4.18 -5.08
CA GLN A 42 -11.57 5.09 -6.23
C GLN A 42 -12.83 5.93 -6.41
N ALA A 43 -14.00 5.33 -6.26
CA ALA A 43 -15.28 5.99 -6.47
C ALA A 43 -15.64 6.95 -5.31
N SER A 44 -15.38 6.54 -4.07
CA SER A 44 -15.67 7.37 -2.88
C SER A 44 -14.57 8.36 -2.55
N LYS A 45 -13.34 8.15 -3.06
CA LYS A 45 -12.10 8.86 -2.63
C LYS A 45 -11.90 8.80 -1.12
N ASP A 46 -12.33 7.70 -0.50
CA ASP A 46 -12.29 7.49 0.95
C ASP A 46 -12.04 6.01 1.25
N ILE A 47 -11.38 5.73 2.38
CA ILE A 47 -11.10 4.37 2.88
C ILE A 47 -12.13 3.88 3.91
N LYS A 48 -13.07 4.73 4.32
CA LYS A 48 -14.14 4.33 5.26
C LYS A 48 -15.07 3.33 4.61
N LEU A 49 -15.30 2.18 5.26
CA LEU A 49 -16.18 1.13 4.73
C LEU A 49 -17.60 1.62 4.43
N SER A 50 -18.13 2.59 5.19
CA SER A 50 -19.43 3.20 4.93
C SER A 50 -19.47 3.96 3.59
N ASN A 51 -18.40 4.70 3.27
CA ASN A 51 -18.32 5.46 2.01
C ASN A 51 -18.05 4.53 0.82
N ILE A 52 -17.17 3.55 1.01
CA ILE A 52 -16.97 2.46 0.05
C ILE A 52 -18.29 1.75 -0.22
N GLY A 53 -19.01 1.33 0.84
CA GLY A 53 -20.28 0.62 0.71
C GLY A 53 -21.34 1.40 -0.05
N ARG A 54 -21.47 2.73 0.19
CA ARG A 54 -22.38 3.60 -0.58
C ARG A 54 -22.01 3.65 -2.05
N SER A 55 -20.71 3.73 -2.38
CA SER A 55 -20.24 3.83 -3.76
C SER A 55 -20.45 2.54 -4.56
N LEU A 56 -20.62 1.40 -3.88
CA LEU A 56 -20.92 0.12 -4.54
C LEU A 56 -22.36 0.06 -5.10
N GLY A 57 -23.30 0.87 -4.58
CA GLY A 57 -24.67 0.95 -5.07
C GLY A 57 -25.43 -0.39 -4.99
N GLU A 58 -25.15 -1.23 -3.98
CA GLU A 58 -25.84 -2.53 -3.84
C GLU A 58 -27.28 -2.35 -3.32
N GLU A 59 -28.20 -3.17 -3.81
CA GLU A 59 -29.62 -3.17 -3.42
C GLU A 59 -29.90 -3.76 -2.03
N ILE A 60 -28.90 -3.83 -1.18
CA ILE A 60 -28.98 -4.33 0.20
C ILE A 60 -28.69 -3.20 1.19
N PRO A 61 -29.21 -3.27 2.44
CA PRO A 61 -28.91 -2.27 3.45
C PRO A 61 -27.42 -2.04 3.63
N LEU A 62 -27.01 -0.78 3.67
CA LEU A 62 -25.59 -0.37 3.79
C LEU A 62 -24.84 -1.13 4.90
N LYS A 63 -25.50 -1.34 6.05
CA LYS A 63 -24.92 -2.07 7.18
C LYS A 63 -24.54 -3.52 6.84
N LYS A 64 -25.30 -4.18 5.95
CA LYS A 64 -24.94 -5.54 5.49
C LYS A 64 -23.73 -5.52 4.58
N THR A 65 -23.59 -4.51 3.73
CA THR A 65 -22.39 -4.30 2.90
C THR A 65 -21.17 -4.02 3.77
N GLU A 66 -21.25 -3.10 4.72
CA GLU A 66 -20.16 -2.81 5.67
C GLU A 66 -19.71 -4.07 6.44
N ASN A 67 -20.66 -4.80 7.03
CA ASN A 67 -20.36 -6.01 7.80
C ASN A 67 -19.72 -7.10 6.92
N ARG A 68 -20.11 -7.22 5.65
CA ARG A 68 -19.50 -8.15 4.71
C ARG A 68 -18.07 -7.74 4.37
N LEU A 69 -17.83 -6.46 4.07
CA LEU A 69 -16.47 -5.96 3.79
C LEU A 69 -15.57 -6.11 5.02
N SER A 70 -16.05 -5.74 6.21
CA SER A 70 -15.31 -5.89 7.47
C SER A 70 -14.94 -7.34 7.75
N ARG A 71 -15.88 -8.29 7.56
CA ARG A 71 -15.58 -9.72 7.71
C ARG A 71 -14.52 -10.21 6.73
N GLN A 72 -14.49 -9.69 5.51
CA GLN A 72 -13.46 -10.06 4.53
C GLN A 72 -12.08 -9.49 4.89
N ILE A 73 -12.01 -8.31 5.50
CA ILE A 73 -10.76 -7.76 6.04
C ILE A 73 -10.22 -8.69 7.14
N ASN A 74 -11.08 -9.12 8.06
CA ASN A 74 -10.68 -9.98 9.17
C ASN A 74 -10.44 -11.45 8.76
N ASN A 75 -10.86 -11.86 7.57
CA ASN A 75 -10.74 -13.25 7.08
C ASN A 75 -9.43 -13.51 6.34
N GLY A 76 -8.34 -13.21 6.99
CA GLY A 76 -6.99 -13.44 6.50
C GLY A 76 -6.36 -12.21 5.84
N ASP A 77 -5.10 -12.02 6.16
CA ASP A 77 -4.28 -10.94 5.63
C ASP A 77 -3.99 -11.15 4.13
N LEU A 78 -4.27 -10.13 3.34
CA LEU A 78 -3.97 -10.08 1.91
C LEU A 78 -2.78 -9.17 1.60
N THR A 79 -2.17 -8.56 2.61
CA THR A 79 -1.13 -7.52 2.45
C THR A 79 0.06 -8.04 1.65
N GLU A 80 0.64 -9.16 2.08
CA GLU A 80 1.78 -9.76 1.38
C GLU A 80 1.39 -10.22 -0.04
N PHE A 81 0.24 -10.89 -0.18
CA PHE A 81 -0.22 -11.38 -1.48
C PHE A 81 -0.42 -10.24 -2.48
N VAL A 82 -1.14 -9.19 -2.07
CA VAL A 82 -1.43 -8.03 -2.93
C VAL A 82 -0.15 -7.24 -3.20
N GLY A 83 0.70 -7.05 -2.19
CA GLY A 83 1.99 -6.39 -2.32
C GLY A 83 2.89 -7.07 -3.36
N ARG A 84 3.08 -8.40 -3.28
CA ARG A 84 3.86 -9.16 -4.28
C ARG A 84 3.28 -9.06 -5.69
N LYS A 85 1.95 -9.10 -5.83
CA LYS A 85 1.29 -8.93 -7.13
C LYS A 85 1.47 -7.53 -7.68
N LEU A 86 1.34 -6.51 -6.84
CA LEU A 86 1.54 -5.11 -7.22
C LEU A 86 2.97 -4.86 -7.71
N THR A 87 3.96 -5.26 -6.91
CA THR A 87 5.38 -5.13 -7.28
C THR A 87 5.70 -5.93 -8.55
N GLY A 88 5.11 -7.12 -8.70
CA GLY A 88 5.25 -7.95 -9.89
C GLY A 88 4.71 -7.29 -11.17
N GLU A 89 3.60 -6.57 -11.09
CA GLU A 89 3.07 -5.77 -12.20
C GLU A 89 3.92 -4.50 -12.44
N ALA A 90 4.42 -3.89 -11.37
CA ALA A 90 5.23 -2.68 -11.44
C ALA A 90 6.61 -2.90 -12.07
N LYS A 91 7.22 -4.10 -11.91
CA LYS A 91 8.59 -4.40 -12.39
C LYS A 91 8.84 -4.10 -13.87
N TYR A 92 7.80 -4.18 -14.70
CA TYR A 92 7.91 -3.91 -16.14
C TYR A 92 8.15 -2.43 -16.46
N TRP A 93 7.85 -1.55 -15.49
CA TRP A 93 8.00 -0.10 -15.62
C TRP A 93 9.30 0.40 -15.00
N ILE A 94 9.99 -0.47 -14.23
CA ILE A 94 11.25 -0.12 -13.58
C ILE A 94 12.41 -0.38 -14.53
N LYS A 95 13.18 0.67 -14.78
CA LYS A 95 14.38 0.67 -15.60
C LYS A 95 15.61 0.99 -14.72
N ASP A 96 16.79 0.96 -15.30
CA ASP A 96 18.02 1.22 -14.56
C ASP A 96 18.12 2.66 -14.06
N GLU A 97 17.55 3.62 -14.81
CA GLU A 97 17.49 5.05 -14.48
C GLU A 97 16.31 5.43 -13.56
N THR A 98 15.38 4.51 -13.26
CA THR A 98 14.24 4.78 -12.38
C THR A 98 14.73 5.12 -10.96
N VAL A 99 14.28 6.23 -10.40
CA VAL A 99 14.57 6.61 -9.02
C VAL A 99 13.66 5.82 -8.09
N LEU A 100 14.23 5.10 -7.15
CA LEU A 100 13.52 4.32 -6.13
C LEU A 100 13.58 5.08 -4.81
N ALA A 101 12.53 5.83 -4.50
CA ALA A 101 12.44 6.63 -3.28
C ALA A 101 11.83 5.80 -2.15
N LEU A 102 12.57 5.67 -1.05
CA LEU A 102 12.09 5.10 0.21
C LEU A 102 11.80 6.24 1.18
N ASP A 103 10.60 6.24 1.74
CA ASP A 103 10.15 7.23 2.71
C ASP A 103 9.50 6.58 3.92
N LEU A 104 9.78 7.16 5.09
CA LEU A 104 9.13 6.86 6.35
C LEU A 104 8.23 8.03 6.72
N SER A 105 6.97 7.73 6.99
CA SER A 105 5.99 8.75 7.37
C SER A 105 5.16 8.29 8.56
N ASP A 106 4.35 9.17 9.13
CA ASP A 106 3.46 8.83 10.23
C ASP A 106 1.98 8.99 9.85
N ILE A 107 1.14 8.20 10.50
CA ILE A 107 -0.31 8.36 10.48
C ILE A 107 -0.79 8.62 11.89
N SER A 108 -1.09 9.88 12.19
CA SER A 108 -1.60 10.29 13.49
C SER A 108 -3.04 9.83 13.72
N LYS A 109 -3.33 9.31 14.92
CA LYS A 109 -4.63 8.81 15.37
C LYS A 109 -4.98 9.41 16.73
N GLU A 110 -5.00 10.73 16.83
CA GLU A 110 -5.11 11.50 18.07
C GLU A 110 -6.29 11.07 18.96
N TYR A 111 -7.44 10.79 18.34
CA TYR A 111 -8.67 10.46 19.05
C TYR A 111 -8.87 8.95 19.28
N SER A 112 -7.98 8.11 18.77
CA SER A 112 -8.10 6.66 18.95
C SER A 112 -7.65 6.24 20.35
N LYS A 113 -8.48 5.38 20.99
CA LYS A 113 -8.18 4.87 22.32
C LYS A 113 -7.97 3.35 22.37
N LYS A 114 -8.47 2.63 21.36
CA LYS A 114 -8.60 1.16 21.39
C LYS A 114 -8.06 0.45 20.13
N GLN A 115 -7.26 1.13 19.32
CA GLN A 115 -6.61 0.46 18.19
C GLN A 115 -5.46 -0.38 18.71
N GLU A 116 -5.31 -1.58 18.14
CA GLU A 116 -4.22 -2.50 18.48
C GLU A 116 -2.87 -1.84 18.19
N PHE A 117 -1.91 -2.11 19.07
CA PHE A 117 -0.52 -1.65 18.94
C PHE A 117 -0.36 -0.14 18.69
N LEU A 118 -1.30 0.69 19.15
CA LEU A 118 -1.23 2.14 18.97
C LEU A 118 0.02 2.70 19.66
N ALA A 119 0.96 3.20 18.88
CA ALA A 119 2.24 3.73 19.37
C ALA A 119 2.24 5.26 19.50
N LEU A 120 3.33 5.80 20.01
CA LEU A 120 3.63 7.22 19.94
C LEU A 120 4.51 7.46 18.72
N VAL A 121 4.06 8.30 17.81
CA VAL A 121 4.78 8.69 16.60
C VAL A 121 5.10 10.19 16.62
N ARG A 122 6.16 10.56 15.92
CA ARG A 122 6.55 11.96 15.78
C ARG A 122 5.87 12.52 14.53
N ASP A 123 4.91 13.42 14.72
CA ASP A 123 4.19 14.09 13.63
C ASP A 123 5.17 15.00 12.85
N GLY A 124 5.56 14.55 11.66
CA GLY A 124 6.47 15.30 10.78
C GLY A 124 5.88 16.60 10.28
N SER A 125 4.54 16.72 10.19
CA SER A 125 3.84 17.92 9.73
C SER A 125 3.77 19.03 10.78
N GLN A 126 3.95 18.72 12.07
CA GLN A 126 3.80 19.65 13.20
C GLN A 126 5.08 19.76 14.07
N LYS A 127 6.23 20.03 13.44
CA LYS A 127 7.52 20.27 14.14
C LYS A 127 7.86 19.27 15.25
N GLY A 128 7.55 18.00 15.00
CA GLY A 128 7.94 16.91 15.90
C GLY A 128 7.04 16.74 17.13
N LYS A 129 5.80 17.19 17.10
CA LYS A 129 4.82 16.91 18.13
C LYS A 129 4.57 15.43 18.23
N ILE A 130 4.64 14.86 19.42
CA ILE A 130 4.39 13.44 19.67
C ILE A 130 2.87 13.20 19.72
N ARG A 131 2.38 12.25 18.94
CA ARG A 131 0.98 11.83 18.88
C ARG A 131 0.83 10.33 18.88
N LYS A 132 -0.37 9.85 19.20
CA LYS A 132 -0.72 8.44 18.99
C LYS A 132 -0.87 8.15 17.50
N GLY A 133 -0.35 7.03 17.03
CA GLY A 133 -0.39 6.69 15.61
C GLY A 133 0.37 5.43 15.25
N TYR A 134 0.67 5.34 13.97
CA TYR A 134 1.44 4.26 13.34
C TYR A 134 2.47 4.87 12.39
N TRP A 135 3.51 4.12 12.11
CA TRP A 135 4.47 4.44 11.06
C TRP A 135 4.06 3.81 9.74
N THR A 136 4.37 4.49 8.66
CA THR A 136 4.27 3.95 7.30
C THR A 136 5.65 3.93 6.66
N LEU A 137 5.92 2.86 5.94
CA LEU A 137 7.09 2.72 5.10
C LEU A 137 6.62 2.56 3.66
N GLY A 138 7.04 3.47 2.79
CA GLY A 138 6.72 3.47 1.38
C GLY A 138 7.94 3.35 0.49
N ILE A 139 7.83 2.60 -0.62
CA ILE A 139 8.83 2.60 -1.70
C ILE A 139 8.09 2.89 -3.00
N LEU A 140 8.54 3.95 -3.68
CA LEU A 140 7.99 4.40 -4.95
C LEU A 140 9.08 4.42 -6.01
N GLY A 141 8.75 4.00 -7.22
CA GLY A 141 9.57 4.25 -8.40
C GLY A 141 9.10 5.52 -9.11
N ALA A 142 10.01 6.38 -9.52
CA ALA A 142 9.72 7.54 -10.35
C ALA A 142 10.64 7.56 -11.58
N ASP A 143 10.10 7.97 -12.72
CA ASP A 143 10.97 8.27 -13.87
C ASP A 143 11.84 9.52 -13.58
N PRO A 144 12.94 9.72 -14.32
CA PRO A 144 13.84 10.85 -14.09
C PRO A 144 13.15 12.22 -14.17
N GLU A 145 12.13 12.33 -15.00
CA GLU A 145 11.32 13.53 -15.18
C GLU A 145 10.31 13.73 -14.06
N GLY A 146 9.99 12.67 -13.28
CA GLY A 146 9.03 12.71 -12.18
C GLY A 146 7.57 12.65 -12.61
N ASP A 147 7.29 12.45 -13.88
CA ASP A 147 5.92 12.44 -14.44
C ASP A 147 5.15 11.16 -14.09
N LYS A 148 5.87 10.06 -13.86
CA LYS A 148 5.28 8.75 -13.54
C LYS A 148 5.76 8.27 -12.19
N VAL A 149 4.82 8.04 -11.29
CA VAL A 149 5.06 7.46 -9.98
C VAL A 149 4.45 6.07 -9.91
N ILE A 150 5.26 5.08 -9.54
CA ILE A 150 4.90 3.67 -9.52
C ILE A 150 5.06 3.16 -8.10
N PRO A 151 3.97 2.80 -7.40
CA PRO A 151 4.05 2.22 -6.06
C PRO A 151 4.66 0.81 -6.14
N LEU A 152 5.68 0.55 -5.33
CA LEU A 152 6.37 -0.74 -5.25
C LEU A 152 6.11 -1.45 -3.94
N TYR A 153 6.06 -0.70 -2.84
CA TYR A 153 5.86 -1.23 -1.51
C TYR A 153 5.12 -0.22 -0.64
N GLY A 154 4.32 -0.73 0.29
CA GLY A 154 3.65 0.07 1.31
C GLY A 154 3.32 -0.79 2.51
N GLU A 155 3.73 -0.36 3.69
CA GLU A 155 3.49 -1.03 4.96
C GLU A 155 3.05 -0.03 6.03
N LEU A 156 2.14 -0.48 6.89
CA LEU A 156 1.77 0.19 8.13
C LEU A 156 2.32 -0.66 9.27
N TYR A 157 3.15 -0.09 10.13
CA TYR A 157 3.71 -0.82 11.26
C TYR A 157 3.67 -0.03 12.56
N SER A 158 3.86 -0.73 13.67
CA SER A 158 3.94 -0.14 14.99
C SER A 158 5.16 -0.66 15.75
N GLN A 159 5.84 0.25 16.43
CA GLN A 159 6.92 -0.11 17.36
C GLN A 159 6.41 -0.89 18.60
N ARG A 160 5.09 -0.97 18.79
CA ARG A 160 4.44 -1.74 19.86
C ARG A 160 3.95 -3.12 19.43
N ALA A 161 4.05 -3.46 18.14
CA ALA A 161 3.68 -4.78 17.66
C ALA A 161 4.64 -5.84 18.23
N ASP A 162 4.11 -7.01 18.56
CA ASP A 162 4.87 -8.09 19.21
C ASP A 162 6.02 -8.61 18.33
N ASP A 163 5.86 -8.53 17.01
CA ASP A 163 6.84 -8.94 16.00
C ASP A 163 7.80 -7.82 15.59
N PHE A 164 7.61 -6.60 16.09
CA PHE A 164 8.49 -5.48 15.78
C PHE A 164 9.88 -5.68 16.40
N GLN A 165 10.91 -5.60 15.59
CA GLN A 165 12.29 -5.75 16.06
C GLN A 165 13.08 -4.44 16.03
N SER A 166 13.04 -3.75 14.90
CA SER A 166 13.63 -2.42 14.74
C SER A 166 13.20 -1.79 13.41
N GLU A 167 13.25 -0.46 13.33
CA GLU A 167 13.00 0.29 12.10
C GLU A 167 13.95 -0.15 10.98
N ASN A 168 15.23 -0.36 11.32
CA ASN A 168 16.22 -0.84 10.35
C ASN A 168 15.84 -2.20 9.74
N LYS A 169 15.27 -3.12 10.52
CA LYS A 169 14.79 -4.40 9.99
C LYS A 169 13.59 -4.25 9.08
N GLN A 170 12.66 -3.35 9.40
CA GLN A 170 11.52 -3.04 8.53
C GLN A 170 12.03 -2.49 7.18
N ILE A 171 12.91 -1.50 7.21
CA ILE A 171 13.50 -0.91 6.00
C ILE A 171 14.23 -1.96 5.16
N LEU A 172 15.08 -2.76 5.78
CA LEU A 172 15.83 -3.81 5.07
C LEU A 172 14.91 -4.87 4.47
N GLY A 173 13.89 -5.30 5.22
CA GLY A 173 12.90 -6.25 4.73
C GLY A 173 12.14 -5.72 3.50
N ALA A 174 11.75 -4.45 3.52
CA ALA A 174 11.08 -3.79 2.40
C ALA A 174 11.99 -3.68 1.16
N ILE A 175 13.26 -3.29 1.35
CA ILE A 175 14.25 -3.23 0.27
C ILE A 175 14.47 -4.61 -0.34
N ASP A 176 14.62 -5.64 0.48
CA ASP A 176 14.85 -7.02 0.02
C ASP A 176 13.65 -7.55 -0.78
N LEU A 177 12.42 -7.32 -0.32
CA LEU A 177 11.20 -7.69 -1.04
C LEU A 177 11.09 -7.01 -2.41
N VAL A 178 11.39 -5.73 -2.48
CA VAL A 178 11.37 -5.01 -3.76
C VAL A 178 12.49 -5.51 -4.68
N ARG A 179 13.72 -5.67 -4.17
CA ARG A 179 14.86 -6.18 -4.93
C ARG A 179 14.66 -7.61 -5.45
N GLU A 180 13.97 -8.46 -4.70
CA GLU A 180 13.62 -9.82 -5.13
C GLU A 180 12.84 -9.79 -6.47
N VAL A 181 12.01 -8.79 -6.67
CA VAL A 181 11.14 -8.66 -7.86
C VAL A 181 11.79 -7.88 -8.99
N ILE A 182 12.42 -6.72 -8.70
CA ILE A 182 12.97 -5.83 -9.73
C ILE A 182 14.44 -6.11 -10.06
N GLY A 183 15.13 -6.90 -9.25
CA GLY A 183 16.55 -7.20 -9.40
C GLY A 183 17.45 -6.02 -9.00
N LYS A 184 18.43 -5.74 -9.85
CA LYS A 184 19.41 -4.65 -9.64
C LYS A 184 19.00 -3.32 -10.25
N LYS A 185 17.80 -3.23 -10.81
CA LYS A 185 17.31 -2.02 -11.48
C LYS A 185 17.04 -0.89 -10.52
N GLY A 186 17.14 0.33 -11.02
CA GLY A 186 16.78 1.56 -10.32
C GLY A 186 17.87 2.12 -9.43
N ILE A 187 17.75 3.40 -9.15
CA ILE A 187 18.66 4.18 -8.31
C ILE A 187 17.97 4.44 -6.98
N TRP A 188 18.46 3.85 -5.90
CA TRP A 188 17.88 4.00 -4.58
C TRP A 188 18.19 5.37 -3.98
N THR A 189 17.15 6.02 -3.47
CA THR A 189 17.25 7.28 -2.72
C THR A 189 16.55 7.11 -1.36
N LEU A 190 17.18 7.60 -0.32
CA LEU A 190 16.66 7.61 1.05
C LEU A 190 16.84 9.01 1.62
N ASP A 191 15.95 9.42 2.51
CA ASP A 191 16.11 10.69 3.22
C ASP A 191 17.35 10.66 4.13
N ARG A 192 17.93 11.85 4.38
CA ARG A 192 19.18 12.04 5.16
C ARG A 192 19.10 11.53 6.60
N GLY A 193 17.89 11.35 7.13
CA GLY A 193 17.66 10.77 8.46
C GLY A 193 17.96 9.27 8.55
N SER A 194 18.03 8.58 7.43
CA SER A 194 18.34 7.15 7.35
C SER A 194 19.83 6.98 7.05
N ASP A 195 20.56 6.19 7.83
CA ASP A 195 21.98 5.86 7.52
C ASP A 195 22.04 4.97 6.27
N ALA A 196 21.91 5.60 5.10
CA ALA A 196 21.75 4.97 3.79
C ALA A 196 22.88 3.98 3.44
N ARG A 197 24.10 4.17 4.00
CA ARG A 197 25.24 3.31 3.68
C ARG A 197 25.04 1.88 4.11
N ASN A 198 24.41 1.66 5.29
CA ASN A 198 24.16 0.33 5.82
C ASN A 198 23.09 -0.45 5.05
N TYR A 199 22.18 0.23 4.36
CA TYR A 199 21.09 -0.39 3.63
C TYR A 199 21.45 -0.76 2.19
N LEU A 200 22.25 0.06 1.52
CA LEU A 200 22.49 -0.06 0.08
C LEU A 200 23.68 -0.96 -0.27
N GLN A 201 24.61 -1.20 0.67
CA GLN A 201 25.83 -1.98 0.42
C GLN A 201 25.69 -3.48 0.68
N ARG A 202 24.53 -3.97 1.13
CA ARG A 202 24.33 -5.41 1.37
C ARG A 202 24.29 -6.20 0.06
N PRO A 203 25.07 -7.30 -0.05
CA PRO A 203 24.92 -8.22 -1.15
C PRO A 203 23.55 -8.89 -1.11
N PHE A 204 23.01 -9.26 -2.28
CA PHE A 204 21.75 -10.00 -2.39
C PHE A 204 21.79 -11.24 -1.49
N SER A 205 21.00 -11.28 -0.43
CA SER A 205 20.76 -12.53 0.28
C SER A 205 19.72 -13.33 -0.52
N LYS A 206 20.15 -14.41 -1.16
CA LYS A 206 19.20 -15.43 -1.59
C LYS A 206 18.61 -16.06 -0.33
N ARG A 207 17.31 -15.87 -0.09
CA ARG A 207 16.62 -16.74 0.87
C ARG A 207 16.65 -18.16 0.30
N ALA A 208 17.22 -19.08 1.07
CA ALA A 208 17.16 -20.52 0.81
C ALA A 208 15.73 -21.03 0.90
#